data_e81ddb3f54fb27863bea15248fb9542d
#
_entry.id   e81ddb3f54fb27863bea15248fb9542d
#
_cell.length_a   1.000
_cell.length_b   1.000
_cell.length_c   1.000
_cell.angle_alpha   90.00
_cell.angle_beta   90.00
_cell.angle_gamma   90.00
#
_symmetry.space_group_name_H-M   'P 1'
#
loop_
_entity.id
_entity.type
_entity.pdbx_description
1 polymer ?
#
loop_
_entity_poly.entity_id
_entity_poly.type
_entity_poly.pdbx_seq_one_letter_code
_entity_poly.pdbx_strand_id
1 'polypeptide(L)'
;MSIQFTKGGIALIQDQKIYDVTIIGGGPVGLFTAFYGGMRQASVKIIESLPQLGGQLSALYPEKYIYDVAGFPKVRAQELVNNLKEQMAKFEPTVVLEEAVEELEKQPDGVFKLTTDKG
;
A
#
# COMPACT_ATOMS: atom_id res chain seq x y z
N MET A 1 4.23 14.60 -9.25
CA MET A 1 4.56 13.88 -10.50
C MET A 1 5.50 14.72 -11.33
N SER A 2 6.53 14.12 -11.87
CA SER A 2 7.43 14.81 -12.78
C SER A 2 7.62 13.98 -14.05
N ILE A 3 8.04 14.63 -15.14
CA ILE A 3 8.34 13.98 -16.42
C ILE A 3 9.86 13.92 -16.56
N GLN A 4 10.38 12.71 -16.79
CA GLN A 4 11.79 12.49 -17.01
C GLN A 4 11.98 11.89 -18.39
N PHE A 5 13.12 12.24 -19.02
CA PHE A 5 13.48 11.69 -20.31
C PHE A 5 14.50 10.57 -20.14
N THR A 6 14.22 9.44 -20.79
CA THR A 6 15.14 8.31 -20.83
C THR A 6 16.13 8.49 -22.01
N LYS A 7 17.10 7.57 -22.10
CA LYS A 7 17.92 7.44 -23.30
C LYS A 7 17.00 7.17 -24.49
N GLY A 8 17.08 7.96 -25.53
CA GLY A 8 16.20 7.87 -26.69
C GLY A 8 15.04 8.86 -26.68
N GLY A 9 14.98 9.74 -25.67
CA GLY A 9 14.00 10.83 -25.65
C GLY A 9 12.57 10.45 -25.30
N ILE A 10 12.35 9.23 -24.79
CA ILE A 10 11.03 8.82 -24.34
C ILE A 10 10.74 9.47 -22.99
N ALA A 11 9.62 10.19 -22.91
CA ALA A 11 9.19 10.79 -21.65
C ALA A 11 8.52 9.74 -20.76
N LEU A 12 9.03 9.58 -19.54
CA LEU A 12 8.42 8.76 -18.50
C LEU A 12 7.76 9.68 -17.47
N ILE A 13 6.53 9.33 -17.10
CA ILE A 13 5.83 10.02 -16.02
C ILE A 13 6.06 9.21 -14.77
N GLN A 14 6.72 9.81 -13.78
CA GLN A 14 7.00 9.19 -12.50
C GLN A 14 6.36 10.00 -11.40
N ASP A 15 5.89 9.31 -10.35
CA ASP A 15 5.43 9.98 -9.14
C ASP A 15 6.65 10.40 -8.34
N GLN A 16 6.91 11.71 -8.30
CA GLN A 16 8.02 12.30 -7.55
C GLN A 16 7.58 12.82 -6.18
N LYS A 17 6.32 12.60 -5.82
CA LYS A 17 5.83 13.04 -4.52
C LYS A 17 6.50 12.24 -3.41
N ILE A 18 6.95 12.96 -2.38
CA ILE A 18 7.47 12.34 -1.16
C ILE A 18 6.29 12.18 -0.20
N TYR A 19 5.98 10.94 0.14
CA TYR A 19 4.93 10.62 1.11
C TYR A 19 5.52 10.55 2.51
N ASP A 20 4.71 10.91 3.50
CA ASP A 20 5.12 10.74 4.91
C ASP A 20 5.32 9.26 5.24
N VAL A 21 4.43 8.42 4.72
CA VAL A 21 4.47 6.97 4.92
C VAL A 21 4.21 6.27 3.60
N THR A 22 5.10 5.37 3.22
CA THR A 22 4.87 4.44 2.10
C THR A 22 4.85 3.03 2.64
N ILE A 23 3.78 2.30 2.33
CA ILE A 23 3.53 0.96 2.83
C ILE A 23 3.76 -0.02 1.70
N ILE A 24 4.63 -1.00 1.95
CA ILE A 24 4.89 -2.09 1.01
C ILE A 24 4.01 -3.25 1.42
N GLY A 25 2.99 -3.52 0.63
CA GLY A 25 2.03 -4.58 0.91
C GLY A 25 0.68 -4.08 1.42
N GLY A 26 -0.38 -4.50 0.75
CA GLY A 26 -1.75 -4.11 1.05
C GLY A 26 -2.55 -5.17 1.81
N GLY A 27 -1.89 -5.95 2.66
CA GLY A 27 -2.57 -6.87 3.57
C GLY A 27 -3.21 -6.15 4.76
N PRO A 28 -3.78 -6.90 5.72
CA PRO A 28 -4.52 -6.29 6.84
C PRO A 28 -3.71 -5.27 7.64
N VAL A 29 -2.44 -5.56 7.91
CA VAL A 29 -1.57 -4.64 8.65
C VAL A 29 -1.33 -3.37 7.85
N GLY A 30 -1.08 -3.49 6.54
CA GLY A 30 -0.88 -2.34 5.66
C GLY A 30 -2.12 -1.46 5.59
N LEU A 31 -3.29 -2.07 5.48
CA LEU A 31 -4.56 -1.34 5.45
C LEU A 31 -4.80 -0.55 6.75
N PHE A 32 -4.55 -1.18 7.89
CA PHE A 32 -4.71 -0.49 9.17
C PHE A 32 -3.66 0.61 9.36
N THR A 33 -2.44 0.37 8.90
CA THR A 33 -1.38 1.39 8.92
C THR A 33 -1.79 2.61 8.10
N ALA A 34 -2.40 2.39 6.93
CA ALA A 34 -2.89 3.48 6.09
C ALA A 34 -4.00 4.28 6.79
N PHE A 35 -4.93 3.59 7.45
CA PHE A 35 -5.97 4.23 8.24
C PHE A 35 -5.36 5.08 9.36
N TYR A 36 -4.44 4.50 10.14
CA TYR A 36 -3.85 5.20 11.26
C TYR A 36 -3.02 6.41 10.82
N GLY A 37 -2.25 6.26 9.72
CA GLY A 37 -1.52 7.36 9.13
C GLY A 37 -2.45 8.49 8.70
N GLY A 38 -3.57 8.14 8.09
CA GLY A 38 -4.58 9.11 7.69
C GLY A 38 -5.18 9.86 8.88
N MET A 39 -5.48 9.15 9.96
CA MET A 39 -5.95 9.78 11.21
C MET A 39 -4.95 10.79 11.77
N ARG A 40 -3.67 10.58 11.53
CA ARG A 40 -2.59 11.48 11.98
C ARG A 40 -2.28 12.55 10.92
N GLN A 41 -3.10 12.65 9.89
CA GLN A 41 -2.93 13.62 8.79
C GLN A 41 -1.65 13.44 7.99
N ALA A 42 -1.08 12.24 8.00
CA ALA A 42 0.07 11.91 7.18
C ALA A 42 -0.37 11.59 5.75
N SER A 43 0.46 11.92 4.77
CA SER A 43 0.25 11.44 3.40
C SER A 43 0.70 9.98 3.32
N VAL A 44 -0.13 9.12 2.77
CA VAL A 44 0.10 7.68 2.75
C VAL A 44 -0.03 7.12 1.35
N LYS A 45 0.91 6.24 0.99
CA LYS A 45 0.87 5.46 -0.25
C LYS A 45 1.02 3.98 0.08
N ILE A 46 0.19 3.15 -0.54
CA ILE A 46 0.31 1.69 -0.47
C ILE A 46 0.75 1.20 -1.85
N ILE A 47 1.77 0.34 -1.88
CA ILE A 47 2.21 -0.33 -3.10
C ILE A 47 2.00 -1.82 -2.89
N GLU A 48 1.14 -2.42 -3.72
CA GLU A 48 0.74 -3.82 -3.63
C GLU A 48 1.02 -4.54 -4.95
N SER A 49 1.67 -5.71 -4.87
CA SER A 49 2.01 -6.50 -6.05
C SER A 49 0.81 -7.23 -6.67
N LEU A 50 -0.20 -7.54 -5.88
CA LEU A 50 -1.39 -8.21 -6.37
C LEU A 50 -2.37 -7.21 -7.02
N PRO A 51 -3.34 -7.71 -7.80
CA PRO A 51 -4.34 -6.83 -8.43
C PRO A 51 -5.41 -6.32 -7.47
N GLN A 52 -5.37 -6.72 -6.21
CA GLN A 52 -6.34 -6.28 -5.20
C GLN A 52 -5.70 -6.15 -3.83
N LEU A 53 -6.29 -5.32 -2.98
CA LEU A 53 -5.93 -5.21 -1.57
C LEU A 53 -6.46 -6.41 -0.79
N GLY A 54 -5.84 -6.68 0.37
CA GLY A 54 -6.24 -7.75 1.26
C GLY A 54 -5.20 -8.83 1.45
N GLY A 55 -4.17 -8.85 0.61
CA GLY A 55 -3.07 -9.80 0.71
C GLY A 55 -3.54 -11.23 0.51
N GLN A 56 -2.80 -12.17 1.08
CA GLN A 56 -3.08 -13.61 0.93
C GLN A 56 -4.40 -14.03 1.57
N LEU A 57 -4.84 -13.36 2.62
CA LEU A 57 -6.12 -13.67 3.25
C LEU A 57 -7.29 -13.53 2.28
N SER A 58 -7.30 -12.43 1.54
CA SER A 58 -8.34 -12.19 0.55
C SER A 58 -8.17 -13.05 -0.70
N ALA A 59 -6.92 -13.26 -1.14
CA ALA A 59 -6.64 -13.99 -2.37
C ALA A 59 -6.82 -15.50 -2.24
N LEU A 60 -6.38 -16.08 -1.11
CA LEU A 60 -6.32 -17.54 -0.95
C LEU A 60 -7.36 -18.09 0.02
N TYR A 61 -7.74 -17.31 1.05
CA TYR A 61 -8.55 -17.82 2.14
C TYR A 61 -9.69 -16.87 2.53
N PRO A 62 -10.51 -16.39 1.59
CA PRO A 62 -11.52 -15.37 1.89
C PRO A 62 -12.57 -15.83 2.90
N GLU A 63 -12.88 -17.13 2.92
CA GLU A 63 -13.91 -17.71 3.80
C GLU A 63 -13.35 -18.25 5.12
N LYS A 64 -12.04 -18.17 5.32
CA LYS A 64 -11.42 -18.66 6.55
C LYS A 64 -11.79 -17.76 7.73
N TYR A 65 -12.08 -18.38 8.88
CA TYR A 65 -12.26 -17.65 10.12
C TYR A 65 -10.92 -17.31 10.75
N ILE A 66 -10.84 -16.09 11.28
CA ILE A 66 -9.69 -15.55 11.97
C ILE A 66 -10.11 -15.28 13.41
N TYR A 67 -9.30 -15.72 14.36
CA TYR A 67 -9.62 -15.67 15.80
C TYR A 67 -8.69 -14.73 16.58
N ASP A 68 -7.61 -14.29 15.96
CA ASP A 68 -6.53 -13.54 16.62
C ASP A 68 -6.49 -12.06 16.23
N VAL A 69 -7.64 -11.50 15.95
CA VAL A 69 -7.78 -10.06 15.68
C VAL A 69 -8.51 -9.40 16.83
N ALA A 70 -7.89 -8.38 17.40
CA ALA A 70 -8.47 -7.66 18.52
C ALA A 70 -9.85 -7.09 18.15
N GLY A 71 -10.81 -7.24 19.07
CA GLY A 71 -12.16 -6.74 18.88
C GLY A 71 -13.12 -7.72 18.21
N PHE A 72 -12.63 -8.86 17.71
CA PHE A 72 -13.46 -9.89 17.09
C PHE A 72 -13.18 -11.24 17.73
N PRO A 73 -14.21 -11.90 18.36
CA PRO A 73 -14.05 -13.29 18.79
C PRO A 73 -13.71 -14.21 17.63
N LYS A 74 -14.30 -13.93 16.47
CA LYS A 74 -13.96 -14.53 15.18
C LYS A 74 -14.49 -13.64 14.06
N VAL A 75 -13.84 -13.64 12.93
CA VAL A 75 -14.26 -12.87 11.74
C VAL A 75 -13.78 -13.61 10.49
N ARG A 76 -14.58 -13.58 9.43
CA ARG A 76 -14.14 -14.12 8.14
C ARG A 76 -13.07 -13.22 7.54
N ALA A 77 -12.08 -13.82 6.88
CA ALA A 77 -10.97 -13.08 6.30
C ALA A 77 -11.45 -11.97 5.36
N GLN A 78 -12.39 -12.28 4.47
CA GLN A 78 -12.91 -11.29 3.52
C GLN A 78 -13.66 -10.16 4.21
N GLU A 79 -14.41 -10.45 5.26
CA GLU A 79 -15.12 -9.43 6.04
C GLU A 79 -14.15 -8.50 6.74
N LEU A 80 -13.08 -9.05 7.33
CA LEU A 80 -12.04 -8.24 7.95
C LEU A 80 -11.38 -7.31 6.94
N VAL A 81 -11.01 -7.83 5.77
CA VAL A 81 -10.40 -7.03 4.71
C VAL A 81 -11.34 -5.92 4.25
N ASN A 82 -12.62 -6.23 4.04
CA ASN A 82 -13.60 -5.22 3.63
C ASN A 82 -13.74 -4.10 4.66
N ASN A 83 -13.77 -4.45 5.94
CA ASN A 83 -13.85 -3.46 7.02
C ASN A 83 -12.60 -2.56 7.05
N LEU A 84 -11.42 -3.15 6.90
CA LEU A 84 -10.17 -2.40 6.89
C LEU A 84 -10.07 -1.46 5.68
N LYS A 85 -10.52 -1.92 4.52
CA LYS A 85 -10.59 -1.09 3.32
C LYS A 85 -11.53 0.11 3.52
N GLU A 86 -12.68 -0.13 4.12
CA GLU A 86 -13.63 0.94 4.41
C GLU A 86 -13.05 1.96 5.41
N GLN A 87 -12.36 1.49 6.44
CA GLN A 87 -11.72 2.38 7.40
C GLN A 87 -10.70 3.30 6.76
N MET A 88 -9.79 2.74 5.95
CA MET A 88 -8.74 3.55 5.36
C MET A 88 -9.24 4.47 4.24
N ALA A 89 -10.31 4.08 3.55
CA ALA A 89 -10.83 4.83 2.41
C ALA A 89 -11.26 6.26 2.78
N LYS A 90 -11.60 6.49 4.04
CA LYS A 90 -11.97 7.82 4.53
C LYS A 90 -10.87 8.86 4.34
N PHE A 91 -9.63 8.42 4.30
CA PHE A 91 -8.46 9.31 4.21
C PHE A 91 -7.83 9.32 2.82
N GLU A 92 -8.44 8.60 1.88
CA GLU A 92 -8.04 8.60 0.47
C GLU A 92 -6.53 8.40 0.27
N PRO A 93 -5.93 7.33 0.84
CA PRO A 93 -4.52 7.06 0.59
C PRO A 93 -4.29 6.74 -0.90
N THR A 94 -3.09 7.01 -1.38
CA THR A 94 -2.72 6.60 -2.73
C THR A 94 -2.50 5.10 -2.75
N VAL A 95 -3.21 4.39 -3.61
CA VAL A 95 -3.09 2.93 -3.74
C VAL A 95 -2.59 2.59 -5.13
N VAL A 96 -1.49 1.84 -5.18
CA VAL A 96 -0.90 1.35 -6.43
C VAL A 96 -0.95 -0.17 -6.38
N LEU A 97 -1.64 -0.77 -7.34
CA LEU A 97 -1.80 -2.22 -7.47
C LEU A 97 -0.96 -2.76 -8.62
N GLU A 98 -0.72 -4.05 -8.61
CA GLU A 98 0.04 -4.75 -9.66
C GLU A 98 1.45 -4.17 -9.84
N GLU A 99 2.04 -3.72 -8.74
CA GLU A 99 3.38 -3.16 -8.74
C GLU A 99 4.16 -3.72 -7.55
N ALA A 100 5.31 -4.32 -7.82
CA ALA A 100 6.15 -4.95 -6.81
C ALA A 100 7.36 -4.08 -6.50
N VAL A 101 7.56 -3.76 -5.23
CA VAL A 101 8.77 -3.07 -4.78
C VAL A 101 9.92 -4.06 -4.82
N GLU A 102 10.99 -3.70 -5.52
CA GLU A 102 12.18 -4.54 -5.69
C GLU A 102 13.36 -4.04 -4.86
N GLU A 103 13.48 -2.72 -4.69
CA GLU A 103 14.60 -2.12 -3.98
C GLU A 103 14.13 -1.00 -3.07
N LEU A 104 14.81 -0.86 -1.95
CA LEU A 104 14.63 0.24 -1.00
C LEU A 104 16.01 0.81 -0.66
N GLU A 105 16.17 2.10 -0.87
CA GLU A 105 17.45 2.77 -0.64
C GLU A 105 17.24 4.08 0.13
N LYS A 106 17.98 4.23 1.22
CA LYS A 106 17.99 5.49 1.94
C LYS A 106 18.91 6.48 1.24
N GLN A 107 18.38 7.65 0.90
CA GLN A 107 19.14 8.69 0.24
C GLN A 107 19.95 9.52 1.25
N PRO A 108 20.99 10.28 0.78
CA PRO A 108 21.80 11.11 1.69
C PRO A 108 21.01 12.16 2.47
N ASP A 109 19.88 12.62 1.94
CA ASP A 109 18.99 13.58 2.60
C ASP A 109 18.02 12.94 3.61
N GLY A 110 18.08 11.61 3.77
CA GLY A 110 17.22 10.88 4.68
C GLY A 110 15.91 10.37 4.07
N VAL A 111 15.61 10.76 2.85
CA VAL A 111 14.43 10.26 2.11
C VAL A 111 14.70 8.84 1.62
N PHE A 112 13.69 8.00 1.66
CA PHE A 112 13.77 6.64 1.10
C PHE A 112 13.30 6.62 -0.33
N LYS A 113 14.08 5.99 -1.19
CA LYS A 113 13.75 5.76 -2.59
C LYS A 113 13.34 4.31 -2.77
N LEU A 114 12.17 4.11 -3.37
CA LEU A 114 11.70 2.77 -3.71
C LEU A 114 11.75 2.61 -5.23
N THR A 115 12.24 1.46 -5.65
CA THR A 115 12.24 1.06 -7.06
C THR A 115 11.32 -0.13 -7.20
N THR A 116 10.41 -0.06 -8.18
CA THR A 116 9.45 -1.12 -8.45
C THR A 116 9.73 -1.76 -9.80
N ASP A 117 9.03 -2.85 -10.11
CA ASP A 117 9.10 -3.51 -11.43
C ASP A 117 8.59 -2.61 -12.57
N LYS A 118 7.98 -1.48 -12.24
CA LYS A 118 7.50 -0.50 -13.22
C LYS A 118 8.27 0.83 -13.15
N GLY A 119 9.36 0.86 -12.41
CA GLY A 119 10.14 2.06 -12.17
C GLY A 119 9.85 2.66 -10.82
#